data_146e1305b24bddbcd6eb6ba42e6f36f7
#
_entry.id   146e1305b24bddbcd6eb6ba42e6f36f7
#
_cell.length_a   1.000
_cell.length_b   1.000
_cell.length_c   1.000
_cell.angle_alpha   90.00
_cell.angle_beta   90.00
_cell.angle_gamma   90.00
#
_symmetry.space_group_name_H-M   'P 1'
#
loop_
_entity.id
_entity.type
_entity.pdbx_description
1 polymer ?
#
loop_
_entity_poly.entity_id
_entity_poly.type
_entity_poly.pdbx_seq_one_letter_code
_entity_poly.pdbx_strand_id
1 'polypeptide(L)'
;MLKKILGIAPQLENDGSYIPSKIALKLATVKKTDYKSEPYQKYKGSKSKILVLFTEQQKMKMQNGTLFSTGNHPVEALVPMLHLQNAGFEFEIYTPTGKPVVFEMWAFPSKDNEVLAIYNELKLKFEKPNSLHHFATNTGNVAANFAAVFIPGGHGAMLGIPEDENVGRTLNWAHENNLFTISICHGPGALLATTLINKSFIYKGYKMAVFPDSVDKMTPKMGYLPGQMPHGLSEKLKSLGANVVNTKADNTVCIDRKLITGASPLASNQLGKLAANTLLKAN
;
A
#
# COMPACT_ATOMS: atom_id res chain seq x y z
N MET A 1 -14.27 -24.59 18.55
CA MET A 1 -15.59 -24.20 19.07
C MET A 1 -15.52 -22.94 19.96
N LEU A 2 -14.66 -22.90 20.97
CA LEU A 2 -14.53 -21.76 21.92
C LEU A 2 -14.26 -20.39 21.23
N LYS A 3 -13.33 -20.32 20.24
CA LYS A 3 -13.02 -19.08 19.50
C LYS A 3 -14.21 -18.51 18.72
N LYS A 4 -15.11 -19.37 18.19
CA LYS A 4 -16.35 -18.91 17.53
C LYS A 4 -17.33 -18.29 18.54
N ILE A 5 -17.46 -18.91 19.71
CA ILE A 5 -18.35 -18.42 20.79
C ILE A 5 -17.86 -17.06 21.30
N LEU A 6 -16.55 -16.89 21.43
CA LEU A 6 -15.92 -15.63 21.88
C LEU A 6 -15.86 -14.54 20.78
N GLY A 7 -16.29 -14.80 19.56
CA GLY A 7 -16.26 -13.83 18.46
C GLY A 7 -14.86 -13.46 17.97
N ILE A 8 -13.83 -14.26 18.34
CA ILE A 8 -12.42 -14.06 17.92
C ILE A 8 -11.99 -15.00 16.80
N ALA A 9 -12.90 -15.80 16.24
CA ALA A 9 -12.60 -16.60 15.06
C ALA A 9 -12.82 -15.75 13.79
N PRO A 10 -11.90 -15.80 12.80
CA PRO A 10 -12.14 -15.23 11.50
C PRO A 10 -13.46 -15.70 10.89
N GLN A 11 -14.13 -14.84 10.14
CA GLN A 11 -15.44 -15.08 9.56
C GLN A 11 -15.26 -15.71 8.17
N LEU A 12 -15.93 -16.85 7.95
CA LEU A 12 -15.93 -17.53 6.65
C LEU A 12 -16.90 -16.80 5.70
N GLU A 13 -16.45 -16.48 4.50
CA GLU A 13 -17.24 -15.94 3.42
C GLU A 13 -17.79 -17.03 2.49
N ASN A 14 -18.75 -16.68 1.64
CA ASN A 14 -19.41 -17.63 0.73
C ASN A 14 -18.46 -18.25 -0.31
N ASP A 15 -17.37 -17.59 -0.60
CA ASP A 15 -16.36 -18.03 -1.58
C ASP A 15 -15.25 -18.90 -0.96
N GLY A 16 -15.40 -19.28 0.32
CA GLY A 16 -14.46 -20.11 1.06
C GLY A 16 -13.26 -19.38 1.64
N SER A 17 -13.16 -18.08 1.44
CA SER A 17 -12.13 -17.24 2.08
C SER A 17 -12.58 -16.76 3.46
N TYR A 18 -11.67 -16.16 4.22
CA TYR A 18 -11.94 -15.63 5.55
C TYR A 18 -11.64 -14.14 5.59
N ILE A 19 -12.49 -13.39 6.30
CA ILE A 19 -12.23 -12.01 6.74
C ILE A 19 -11.95 -11.99 8.24
N PRO A 20 -11.40 -10.89 8.81
CA PRO A 20 -11.15 -10.79 10.24
C PRO A 20 -12.40 -11.02 11.06
N SER A 21 -12.22 -11.50 12.32
CA SER A 21 -13.31 -11.63 13.27
C SER A 21 -13.94 -10.27 13.60
N LYS A 22 -15.19 -10.28 14.09
CA LYS A 22 -15.89 -9.04 14.50
C LYS A 22 -15.10 -8.23 15.53
N ILE A 23 -14.43 -8.93 16.47
CA ILE A 23 -13.60 -8.27 17.49
C ILE A 23 -12.34 -7.68 16.85
N ALA A 24 -11.66 -8.44 15.99
CA ALA A 24 -10.48 -7.95 15.29
C ALA A 24 -10.80 -6.72 14.42
N LEU A 25 -11.93 -6.75 13.68
CA LEU A 25 -12.39 -5.59 12.92
C LEU A 25 -12.62 -4.37 13.81
N LYS A 26 -13.27 -4.54 14.97
CA LYS A 26 -13.51 -3.43 15.91
C LYS A 26 -12.23 -2.81 16.45
N LEU A 27 -11.17 -3.62 16.61
CA LEU A 27 -9.88 -3.15 17.16
C LEU A 27 -8.93 -2.61 16.08
N ALA A 28 -8.96 -3.19 14.89
CA ALA A 28 -7.98 -2.91 13.83
C ALA A 28 -8.49 -1.97 12.73
N THR A 29 -9.80 -1.65 12.70
CA THR A 29 -10.36 -0.75 11.69
C THR A 29 -11.06 0.44 12.34
N VAL A 30 -11.16 1.53 11.59
CA VAL A 30 -11.84 2.76 12.02
C VAL A 30 -13.04 3.06 11.13
N LYS A 31 -14.11 3.59 11.71
CA LYS A 31 -15.28 4.05 10.93
C LYS A 31 -15.05 5.44 10.33
N LYS A 32 -14.18 6.23 10.93
CA LYS A 32 -13.74 7.56 10.48
C LYS A 32 -12.25 7.69 10.74
N THR A 33 -11.51 8.21 9.77
CA THR A 33 -10.06 8.41 9.86
C THR A 33 -9.73 9.66 10.67
N ASP A 34 -8.45 9.86 10.95
CA ASP A 34 -7.89 11.09 11.53
C ASP A 34 -7.52 12.12 10.45
N TYR A 35 -7.95 11.91 9.20
CA TYR A 35 -7.70 12.83 8.11
C TYR A 35 -8.16 14.25 8.45
N LYS A 36 -7.27 15.19 8.19
CA LYS A 36 -7.55 16.64 8.27
C LYS A 36 -6.92 17.31 7.06
N SER A 37 -7.74 18.00 6.30
CA SER A 37 -7.27 18.80 5.16
C SER A 37 -6.24 19.83 5.62
N GLU A 38 -5.20 20.01 4.80
CA GLU A 38 -4.16 21.02 5.01
C GLU A 38 -4.26 22.11 3.92
N PRO A 39 -3.89 23.35 4.21
CA PRO A 39 -3.87 24.41 3.22
C PRO A 39 -2.61 24.32 2.34
N TYR A 40 -2.59 23.39 1.40
CA TYR A 40 -1.49 23.26 0.46
C TYR A 40 -1.51 24.36 -0.60
N GLN A 41 -0.32 24.89 -0.93
CA GLN A 41 -0.13 25.59 -2.19
C GLN A 41 -0.17 24.57 -3.32
N LYS A 42 -1.17 24.69 -4.22
CA LYS A 42 -1.34 23.68 -5.30
C LYS A 42 -0.14 23.68 -6.24
N TYR A 43 0.33 22.48 -6.53
CA TYR A 43 1.37 22.23 -7.52
C TYR A 43 0.92 22.72 -8.91
N LYS A 44 1.81 23.40 -9.64
CA LYS A 44 1.55 23.95 -10.98
C LYS A 44 2.60 23.55 -12.01
N GLY A 45 3.51 22.65 -11.64
CA GLY A 45 4.56 22.19 -12.54
C GLY A 45 4.10 21.07 -13.50
N SER A 46 5.00 20.63 -14.36
CA SER A 46 4.71 19.58 -15.36
C SER A 46 4.58 18.18 -14.76
N LYS A 47 5.25 17.89 -13.64
CA LYS A 47 5.22 16.57 -12.98
C LYS A 47 4.01 16.44 -12.02
N SER A 48 2.80 16.64 -12.55
CA SER A 48 1.57 16.62 -11.72
C SER A 48 1.02 15.23 -11.44
N LYS A 49 1.50 14.18 -12.13
CA LYS A 49 0.95 12.84 -12.03
C LYS A 49 1.66 11.98 -11.00
N ILE A 50 0.90 11.11 -10.36
CA ILE A 50 1.37 10.04 -9.49
C ILE A 50 0.86 8.72 -10.06
N LEU A 51 1.78 7.79 -10.35
CA LEU A 51 1.44 6.42 -10.66
C LEU A 51 1.08 5.71 -9.36
N VAL A 52 -0.17 5.23 -9.22
CA VAL A 52 -0.58 4.46 -8.04
C VAL A 52 -0.74 3.00 -8.42
N LEU A 53 0.08 2.15 -7.83
CA LEU A 53 0.06 0.70 -8.06
C LEU A 53 -0.76 0.01 -6.98
N PHE A 54 -1.86 -0.61 -7.40
CA PHE A 54 -2.75 -1.41 -6.56
C PHE A 54 -2.64 -2.90 -6.88
N THR A 55 -2.98 -3.76 -5.91
CA THR A 55 -3.23 -5.18 -6.19
C THR A 55 -4.57 -5.37 -6.90
N GLU A 56 -4.61 -6.37 -7.77
CA GLU A 56 -5.81 -6.91 -8.42
C GLU A 56 -6.18 -8.30 -7.88
N GLN A 57 -5.48 -8.75 -6.83
CA GLN A 57 -5.66 -10.07 -6.23
C GLN A 57 -6.36 -9.96 -4.88
N GLN A 58 -7.20 -10.96 -4.57
CA GLN A 58 -8.06 -10.95 -3.37
C GLN A 58 -7.69 -12.01 -2.35
N LYS A 59 -7.17 -13.16 -2.76
CA LYS A 59 -7.08 -14.35 -1.90
C LYS A 59 -5.64 -14.68 -1.56
N MET A 60 -5.26 -14.45 -0.31
CA MET A 60 -3.95 -14.83 0.20
C MET A 60 -4.01 -16.21 0.85
N LYS A 61 -3.21 -17.15 0.36
CA LYS A 61 -3.09 -18.48 0.96
C LYS A 61 -2.20 -18.40 2.18
N MET A 62 -2.73 -18.76 3.34
CA MET A 62 -1.99 -18.85 4.59
C MET A 62 -1.18 -20.14 4.68
N GLN A 63 -0.22 -20.24 5.61
CA GLN A 63 0.60 -21.43 5.82
C GLN A 63 -0.22 -22.69 6.11
N ASN A 64 -1.37 -22.57 6.75
CA ASN A 64 -2.30 -23.66 7.05
C ASN A 64 -3.24 -24.02 5.88
N GLY A 65 -3.07 -23.40 4.72
CA GLY A 65 -3.86 -23.62 3.52
C GLY A 65 -5.19 -22.85 3.46
N THR A 66 -5.61 -22.15 4.53
CA THR A 66 -6.81 -21.29 4.48
C THR A 66 -6.57 -20.08 3.57
N LEU A 67 -7.66 -19.52 3.03
CA LEU A 67 -7.61 -18.32 2.19
C LEU A 67 -8.06 -17.10 2.98
N PHE A 68 -7.24 -16.07 3.02
CA PHE A 68 -7.61 -14.77 3.58
C PHE A 68 -8.11 -13.84 2.48
N SER A 69 -9.32 -13.29 2.66
CA SER A 69 -9.88 -12.29 1.76
C SER A 69 -9.24 -10.93 2.06
N THR A 70 -8.40 -10.47 1.16
CA THR A 70 -7.58 -9.26 1.32
C THR A 70 -7.66 -8.36 0.08
N GLY A 71 -6.84 -7.36 0.00
CA GLY A 71 -6.75 -6.38 -1.05
C GLY A 71 -5.88 -5.21 -0.63
N ASN A 72 -6.11 -4.05 -1.23
CA ASN A 72 -5.52 -2.80 -0.77
C ASN A 72 -6.32 -2.25 0.42
N HIS A 73 -5.63 -1.81 1.47
CA HIS A 73 -6.30 -1.22 2.63
C HIS A 73 -6.81 0.19 2.31
N PRO A 74 -8.14 0.45 2.41
CA PRO A 74 -8.73 1.69 1.90
C PRO A 74 -8.19 2.96 2.58
N VAL A 75 -7.92 2.92 3.89
CA VAL A 75 -7.34 4.07 4.61
C VAL A 75 -5.93 4.37 4.14
N GLU A 76 -5.11 3.33 3.93
CA GLU A 76 -3.72 3.47 3.49
C GLU A 76 -3.57 3.95 2.05
N ALA A 77 -4.59 3.70 1.23
CA ALA A 77 -4.66 4.22 -0.11
C ALA A 77 -5.23 5.65 -0.14
N LEU A 78 -6.46 5.81 0.34
CA LEU A 78 -7.26 6.99 0.07
C LEU A 78 -6.87 8.20 0.93
N VAL A 79 -6.41 8.01 2.17
CA VAL A 79 -6.00 9.14 3.03
C VAL A 79 -4.73 9.83 2.50
N PRO A 80 -3.64 9.13 2.13
CA PRO A 80 -2.52 9.79 1.47
C PRO A 80 -2.93 10.43 0.12
N MET A 81 -3.82 9.79 -0.65
CA MET A 81 -4.30 10.35 -1.92
C MET A 81 -5.08 11.65 -1.70
N LEU A 82 -5.88 11.80 -0.64
CA LEU A 82 -6.55 13.05 -0.31
C LEU A 82 -5.55 14.21 -0.10
N HIS A 83 -4.45 13.99 0.61
CA HIS A 83 -3.41 15.01 0.78
C HIS A 83 -2.73 15.37 -0.53
N LEU A 84 -2.39 14.38 -1.34
CA LEU A 84 -1.74 14.57 -2.63
C LEU A 84 -2.67 15.28 -3.63
N GLN A 85 -3.95 14.92 -3.67
CA GLN A 85 -4.95 15.60 -4.50
C GLN A 85 -5.14 17.06 -4.08
N ASN A 86 -5.23 17.33 -2.77
CA ASN A 86 -5.32 18.68 -2.24
C ASN A 86 -4.06 19.52 -2.53
N ALA A 87 -2.91 18.86 -2.66
CA ALA A 87 -1.67 19.49 -3.10
C ALA A 87 -1.58 19.70 -4.62
N GLY A 88 -2.60 19.28 -5.40
CA GLY A 88 -2.69 19.50 -6.84
C GLY A 88 -2.10 18.38 -7.70
N PHE A 89 -1.87 17.18 -7.13
CA PHE A 89 -1.44 16.02 -7.90
C PHE A 89 -2.63 15.20 -8.40
N GLU A 90 -2.46 14.57 -9.56
CA GLU A 90 -3.42 13.71 -10.24
C GLU A 90 -2.97 12.25 -10.17
N PHE A 91 -3.93 11.31 -10.23
CA PHE A 91 -3.62 9.89 -10.14
C PHE A 91 -3.84 9.16 -11.46
N GLU A 92 -2.84 8.42 -11.88
CA GLU A 92 -2.96 7.33 -12.83
C GLU A 92 -2.94 6.00 -12.09
N ILE A 93 -4.06 5.28 -12.16
CA ILE A 93 -4.27 4.04 -11.41
C ILE A 93 -3.82 2.86 -12.26
N TYR A 94 -3.00 2.01 -11.66
CA TYR A 94 -2.44 0.81 -12.28
C TYR A 94 -2.68 -0.41 -11.38
N THR A 95 -2.90 -1.53 -12.03
CA THR A 95 -2.75 -2.88 -11.45
C THR A 95 -1.81 -3.69 -12.34
N PRO A 96 -1.23 -4.79 -11.89
CA PRO A 96 -0.27 -5.55 -12.70
C PRO A 96 -0.75 -5.82 -14.13
N THR A 97 -1.97 -6.34 -14.32
CA THR A 97 -2.49 -6.69 -15.66
C THR A 97 -3.62 -5.79 -16.17
N GLY A 98 -4.07 -4.80 -15.40
CA GLY A 98 -5.20 -3.93 -15.74
C GLY A 98 -6.56 -4.47 -15.29
N LYS A 99 -6.60 -5.49 -14.43
CA LYS A 99 -7.84 -5.95 -13.80
C LYS A 99 -8.26 -4.98 -12.70
N PRO A 100 -9.57 -4.97 -12.33
CA PRO A 100 -10.08 -4.07 -11.30
C PRO A 100 -9.27 -4.10 -10.01
N VAL A 101 -9.15 -2.93 -9.38
CA VAL A 101 -8.53 -2.79 -8.06
C VAL A 101 -9.33 -3.54 -7.01
N VAL A 102 -8.67 -4.32 -6.16
CA VAL A 102 -9.30 -5.01 -5.04
C VAL A 102 -9.01 -4.27 -3.76
N PHE A 103 -10.08 -3.88 -3.03
CA PHE A 103 -9.99 -3.27 -1.71
C PHE A 103 -10.46 -4.21 -0.60
N GLU A 104 -9.87 -4.08 0.58
CA GLU A 104 -10.36 -4.66 1.83
C GLU A 104 -11.62 -3.90 2.29
N MET A 105 -12.77 -4.12 1.61
CA MET A 105 -14.01 -3.37 1.86
C MET A 105 -14.52 -3.50 3.30
N TRP A 106 -14.15 -4.58 4.00
CA TRP A 106 -14.43 -4.76 5.42
C TRP A 106 -13.65 -3.79 6.32
N ALA A 107 -12.59 -3.16 5.81
CA ALA A 107 -11.81 -2.10 6.49
C ALA A 107 -12.21 -0.68 6.04
N PHE A 108 -13.23 -0.53 5.19
CA PHE A 108 -13.61 0.78 4.65
C PHE A 108 -14.16 1.69 5.77
N PRO A 109 -13.65 2.93 5.91
CA PRO A 109 -14.09 3.87 6.95
C PRO A 109 -15.45 4.49 6.59
N SER A 110 -16.52 3.73 6.80
CA SER A 110 -17.89 3.98 6.29
C SER A 110 -18.56 5.28 6.77
N LYS A 111 -17.97 5.99 7.74
CA LYS A 111 -18.45 7.28 8.26
C LYS A 111 -17.50 8.45 7.91
N ASP A 112 -16.54 8.22 7.04
CA ASP A 112 -15.60 9.25 6.59
C ASP A 112 -16.02 9.77 5.22
N ASN A 113 -16.64 10.95 5.20
CA ASN A 113 -17.17 11.53 3.98
C ASN A 113 -16.07 11.92 2.98
N GLU A 114 -14.89 12.33 3.44
CA GLU A 114 -13.76 12.70 2.59
C GLU A 114 -13.21 11.47 1.87
N VAL A 115 -13.01 10.38 2.61
CA VAL A 115 -12.56 9.11 2.05
C VAL A 115 -13.61 8.52 1.10
N LEU A 116 -14.89 8.64 1.44
CA LEU A 116 -15.98 8.21 0.55
C LEU A 116 -16.02 9.04 -0.73
N ALA A 117 -15.82 10.35 -0.62
CA ALA A 117 -15.83 11.26 -1.77
C ALA A 117 -14.73 10.92 -2.80
N ILE A 118 -13.47 10.81 -2.35
CA ILE A 118 -12.36 10.45 -3.26
C ILE A 118 -12.52 9.03 -3.83
N TYR A 119 -13.02 8.07 -3.04
CA TYR A 119 -13.32 6.73 -3.55
C TYR A 119 -14.32 6.78 -4.69
N ASN A 120 -15.43 7.51 -4.53
CA ASN A 120 -16.46 7.64 -5.55
C ASN A 120 -15.98 8.41 -6.79
N GLU A 121 -15.16 9.46 -6.60
CA GLU A 121 -14.55 10.22 -7.70
C GLU A 121 -13.66 9.32 -8.57
N LEU A 122 -12.85 8.45 -7.94
CA LEU A 122 -11.90 7.59 -8.64
C LEU A 122 -12.48 6.20 -9.00
N LYS A 123 -13.75 5.92 -8.70
CA LYS A 123 -14.36 4.61 -8.85
C LYS A 123 -14.17 4.01 -10.24
N LEU A 124 -14.41 4.78 -11.30
CA LEU A 124 -14.23 4.31 -12.68
C LEU A 124 -12.76 3.94 -12.98
N LYS A 125 -11.79 4.68 -12.40
CA LYS A 125 -10.37 4.36 -12.55
C LYS A 125 -9.99 3.09 -11.77
N PHE A 126 -10.65 2.80 -10.64
CA PHE A 126 -10.48 1.55 -9.89
C PHE A 126 -11.10 0.35 -10.60
N GLU A 127 -12.23 0.54 -11.27
CA GLU A 127 -12.91 -0.52 -12.05
C GLU A 127 -12.17 -0.81 -13.37
N LYS A 128 -11.51 0.17 -13.96
CA LYS A 128 -10.79 0.08 -15.24
C LYS A 128 -9.40 0.71 -15.14
N PRO A 129 -8.50 0.13 -14.32
CA PRO A 129 -7.14 0.66 -14.16
C PRO A 129 -6.31 0.40 -15.43
N ASN A 130 -5.19 1.11 -15.53
CA ASN A 130 -4.19 0.83 -16.55
C ASN A 130 -3.40 -0.45 -16.21
N SER A 131 -2.88 -1.12 -17.24
CA SER A 131 -1.97 -2.26 -17.07
C SER A 131 -0.54 -1.76 -16.80
N LEU A 132 0.04 -2.18 -15.65
CA LEU A 132 1.44 -1.89 -15.35
C LEU A 132 2.38 -2.64 -16.29
N HIS A 133 2.02 -3.87 -16.70
CA HIS A 133 2.81 -4.65 -17.67
C HIS A 133 2.95 -3.90 -18.99
N HIS A 134 1.88 -3.25 -19.46
CA HIS A 134 1.96 -2.42 -20.67
C HIS A 134 2.80 -1.16 -20.43
N PHE A 135 2.64 -0.50 -19.29
CA PHE A 135 3.43 0.68 -18.92
C PHE A 135 4.92 0.36 -18.85
N ALA A 136 5.32 -0.70 -18.14
CA ALA A 136 6.73 -1.05 -17.90
C ALA A 136 7.52 -1.35 -19.18
N THR A 137 6.83 -1.73 -20.26
CA THR A 137 7.43 -1.99 -21.59
C THR A 137 7.43 -0.78 -22.49
N ASN A 138 6.73 0.32 -22.11
CA ASN A 138 6.52 1.51 -22.96
C ASN A 138 6.79 2.82 -22.20
N THR A 139 7.77 2.85 -21.29
CA THR A 139 8.02 4.01 -20.42
C THR A 139 8.47 5.27 -21.19
N GLY A 140 9.20 5.14 -22.31
CA GLY A 140 9.61 6.28 -23.16
C GLY A 140 10.00 7.53 -22.35
N ASN A 141 9.56 8.70 -22.83
CA ASN A 141 9.82 10.00 -22.18
C ASN A 141 8.74 10.42 -21.16
N VAL A 142 7.89 9.50 -20.71
CA VAL A 142 6.74 9.84 -19.84
C VAL A 142 7.14 10.24 -18.41
N ALA A 143 8.38 9.99 -17.99
CA ALA A 143 8.88 10.38 -16.67
C ALA A 143 8.75 11.88 -16.38
N ALA A 144 8.74 12.71 -17.41
CA ALA A 144 8.55 14.17 -17.30
C ALA A 144 7.18 14.56 -16.72
N ASN A 145 6.20 13.66 -16.76
CA ASN A 145 4.84 13.90 -16.27
C ASN A 145 4.61 13.41 -14.83
N PHE A 146 5.51 12.54 -14.29
CA PHE A 146 5.32 11.91 -13.00
C PHE A 146 6.21 12.53 -11.92
N ALA A 147 5.61 12.75 -10.74
CA ALA A 147 6.33 13.15 -9.53
C ALA A 147 6.74 11.94 -8.69
N ALA A 148 5.91 10.91 -8.68
CA ALA A 148 6.10 9.75 -7.81
C ALA A 148 5.41 8.47 -8.34
N VAL A 149 5.85 7.33 -7.78
CA VAL A 149 5.10 6.08 -7.73
C VAL A 149 4.59 5.91 -6.30
N PHE A 150 3.31 5.62 -6.13
CA PHE A 150 2.69 5.33 -4.82
C PHE A 150 2.19 3.89 -4.78
N ILE A 151 2.56 3.16 -3.74
CA ILE A 151 2.18 1.77 -3.51
C ILE A 151 1.49 1.69 -2.15
N PRO A 152 0.15 1.68 -2.11
CA PRO A 152 -0.60 1.49 -0.88
C PRO A 152 -0.32 0.14 -0.23
N GLY A 153 -0.68 0.01 1.04
CA GLY A 153 -0.59 -1.24 1.75
C GLY A 153 -1.91 -2.02 1.77
N GLY A 154 -2.08 -2.82 2.79
CA GLY A 154 -2.98 -3.94 2.89
C GLY A 154 -2.20 -5.23 2.61
N HIS A 155 -2.65 -6.35 3.15
CA HIS A 155 -1.97 -7.63 2.93
C HIS A 155 -1.95 -8.03 1.43
N GLY A 156 -2.90 -7.52 0.64
CA GLY A 156 -2.96 -7.73 -0.80
C GLY A 156 -1.75 -7.20 -1.56
N ALA A 157 -1.02 -6.22 -1.03
CA ALA A 157 0.23 -5.73 -1.60
C ALA A 157 1.35 -6.81 -1.61
N MET A 158 1.16 -7.88 -0.84
CA MET A 158 2.06 -9.05 -0.81
C MET A 158 1.64 -10.14 -1.82
N LEU A 159 0.59 -9.92 -2.62
CA LEU A 159 0.06 -10.89 -3.59
C LEU A 159 0.49 -10.53 -5.02
N GLY A 160 1.45 -11.28 -5.55
CA GLY A 160 1.91 -11.17 -6.93
C GLY A 160 2.73 -9.93 -7.26
N ILE A 161 2.64 -8.87 -6.45
CA ILE A 161 3.40 -7.62 -6.65
C ILE A 161 4.90 -7.80 -6.36
N PRO A 162 5.32 -8.44 -5.25
CA PRO A 162 6.75 -8.63 -4.94
C PRO A 162 7.49 -9.54 -5.94
N GLU A 163 6.77 -10.39 -6.65
CA GLU A 163 7.28 -11.38 -7.59
C GLU A 163 7.11 -10.95 -9.06
N ASP A 164 6.62 -9.74 -9.32
CA ASP A 164 6.34 -9.25 -10.68
C ASP A 164 7.52 -8.44 -11.23
N GLU A 165 8.15 -8.92 -12.30
CA GLU A 165 9.26 -8.24 -12.97
C GLU A 165 8.87 -6.85 -13.48
N ASN A 166 7.62 -6.62 -13.92
CA ASN A 166 7.20 -5.31 -14.43
C ASN A 166 7.03 -4.30 -13.30
N VAL A 167 6.68 -4.75 -12.09
CA VAL A 167 6.79 -3.93 -10.88
C VAL A 167 8.24 -3.54 -10.64
N GLY A 168 9.16 -4.51 -10.72
CA GLY A 168 10.59 -4.27 -10.61
C GLY A 168 11.10 -3.27 -11.65
N ARG A 169 10.73 -3.42 -12.93
CA ARG A 169 11.07 -2.49 -14.02
C ARG A 169 10.53 -1.08 -13.76
N THR A 170 9.29 -0.97 -13.32
CA THR A 170 8.66 0.32 -13.01
C THR A 170 9.37 1.03 -11.86
N LEU A 171 9.76 0.31 -10.81
CA LEU A 171 10.49 0.90 -9.67
C LEU A 171 11.93 1.27 -10.03
N ASN A 172 12.63 0.48 -10.86
CA ASN A 172 13.93 0.86 -11.41
C ASN A 172 13.81 2.11 -12.29
N TRP A 173 12.81 2.16 -13.19
CA TRP A 173 12.52 3.33 -14.01
C TRP A 173 12.26 4.58 -13.15
N ALA A 174 11.46 4.47 -12.08
CA ALA A 174 11.21 5.59 -11.16
C ALA A 174 12.51 6.06 -10.49
N HIS A 175 13.34 5.12 -10.04
CA HIS A 175 14.63 5.40 -9.40
C HIS A 175 15.61 6.09 -10.35
N GLU A 176 15.77 5.57 -11.57
CA GLU A 176 16.65 6.13 -12.63
C GLU A 176 16.24 7.54 -13.07
N ASN A 177 14.91 7.82 -13.03
CA ASN A 177 14.36 9.14 -13.37
C ASN A 177 14.22 10.07 -12.16
N ASN A 178 14.81 9.70 -11.01
CA ASN A 178 14.82 10.49 -9.77
C ASN A 178 13.40 10.85 -9.27
N LEU A 179 12.42 9.98 -9.53
CA LEU A 179 11.05 10.11 -9.03
C LEU A 179 10.99 9.62 -7.56
N PHE A 180 10.00 10.11 -6.82
CA PHE A 180 9.75 9.59 -5.48
C PHE A 180 9.05 8.22 -5.53
N THR A 181 9.37 7.37 -4.57
CA THR A 181 8.61 6.15 -4.26
C THR A 181 7.95 6.36 -2.90
N ILE A 182 6.63 6.28 -2.86
CA ILE A 182 5.82 6.41 -1.64
C ILE A 182 5.20 5.05 -1.35
N SER A 183 5.27 4.58 -0.11
CA SER A 183 4.66 3.30 0.24
C SER A 183 4.29 3.24 1.72
N ILE A 184 3.41 2.31 2.11
CA ILE A 184 2.92 2.21 3.48
C ILE A 184 2.62 0.75 3.85
N CYS A 185 2.84 0.41 5.13
CA CYS A 185 2.42 -0.85 5.74
C CYS A 185 3.08 -2.06 5.04
N HIS A 186 2.31 -2.86 4.28
CA HIS A 186 2.82 -3.97 3.47
C HIS A 186 3.20 -3.55 2.03
N GLY A 187 2.85 -2.34 1.61
CA GLY A 187 3.22 -1.81 0.29
C GLY A 187 4.70 -1.87 -0.05
N PRO A 188 5.65 -1.66 0.92
CA PRO A 188 7.08 -1.83 0.66
C PRO A 188 7.48 -3.25 0.21
N GLY A 189 6.58 -4.23 0.26
CA GLY A 189 6.76 -5.53 -0.39
C GLY A 189 7.08 -5.42 -1.88
N ALA A 190 6.50 -4.44 -2.57
CA ALA A 190 6.78 -4.17 -3.98
C ALA A 190 8.26 -3.88 -4.26
N LEU A 191 9.00 -3.31 -3.29
CA LEU A 191 10.42 -3.00 -3.44
C LEU A 191 11.27 -4.26 -3.69
N LEU A 192 10.79 -5.43 -3.21
CA LEU A 192 11.44 -6.72 -3.43
C LEU A 192 11.54 -7.06 -4.92
N ALA A 193 10.56 -6.64 -5.75
CA ALA A 193 10.55 -6.91 -7.18
C ALA A 193 11.76 -6.31 -7.91
N THR A 194 12.42 -5.30 -7.35
CA THR A 194 13.63 -4.72 -7.95
C THR A 194 14.79 -5.72 -8.05
N THR A 195 14.82 -6.72 -7.17
CA THR A 195 15.84 -7.81 -7.21
C THR A 195 15.69 -8.72 -8.42
N LEU A 196 14.52 -8.74 -9.07
CA LEU A 196 14.24 -9.58 -10.22
C LEU A 196 14.91 -9.06 -11.49
N ILE A 197 15.20 -7.75 -11.56
CA ILE A 197 15.71 -7.10 -12.78
C ILE A 197 17.24 -7.27 -12.90
N ASN A 198 18.00 -6.78 -11.91
CA ASN A 198 19.46 -6.74 -11.97
C ASN A 198 20.13 -7.57 -10.86
N LYS A 199 19.37 -8.48 -10.22
CA LYS A 199 19.82 -9.25 -9.04
C LYS A 199 20.35 -8.37 -7.90
N SER A 200 20.04 -7.06 -7.93
CA SER A 200 20.44 -6.09 -6.93
C SER A 200 19.22 -5.39 -6.34
N PHE A 201 19.21 -5.21 -5.03
CA PHE A 201 18.17 -4.46 -4.34
C PHE A 201 18.53 -2.97 -4.36
N ILE A 202 17.84 -2.18 -5.19
CA ILE A 202 18.16 -0.74 -5.38
C ILE A 202 17.94 0.10 -4.12
N TYR A 203 17.18 -0.40 -3.16
CA TYR A 203 16.92 0.26 -1.87
C TYR A 203 17.86 -0.24 -0.74
N LYS A 204 18.94 -0.94 -1.06
CA LYS A 204 19.97 -1.32 -0.08
C LYS A 204 20.51 -0.09 0.65
N GLY A 205 20.57 -0.14 1.98
CA GLY A 205 21.00 0.97 2.83
C GLY A 205 19.99 2.09 3.01
N TYR A 206 18.78 2.00 2.41
CA TYR A 206 17.72 2.96 2.68
C TYR A 206 17.06 2.72 4.03
N LYS A 207 16.75 3.81 4.73
CA LYS A 207 15.86 3.79 5.89
C LYS A 207 14.41 3.74 5.43
N MET A 208 13.60 2.90 6.08
CA MET A 208 12.17 2.78 5.76
C MET A 208 11.35 2.33 6.96
N ALA A 209 10.10 2.78 7.02
CA ALA A 209 9.08 2.26 7.93
C ALA A 209 8.23 1.22 7.16
N VAL A 210 7.95 0.08 7.79
CA VAL A 210 7.17 -1.01 7.20
C VAL A 210 6.31 -1.69 8.27
N PHE A 211 5.30 -2.46 7.87
CA PHE A 211 4.52 -3.22 8.83
C PHE A 211 5.39 -4.30 9.50
N PRO A 212 5.38 -4.41 10.85
CA PRO A 212 6.28 -5.32 11.56
C PRO A 212 5.82 -6.77 11.49
N ASP A 213 6.72 -7.69 11.15
CA ASP A 213 6.43 -9.13 11.11
C ASP A 213 6.00 -9.69 12.47
N SER A 214 6.44 -9.08 13.58
CA SER A 214 6.03 -9.46 14.93
C SER A 214 4.53 -9.26 15.16
N VAL A 215 3.95 -8.22 14.56
CA VAL A 215 2.51 -7.94 14.63
C VAL A 215 1.76 -8.96 13.78
N ASP A 216 2.19 -9.22 12.54
CA ASP A 216 1.58 -10.23 11.67
C ASP A 216 1.57 -11.63 12.33
N LYS A 217 2.67 -12.02 12.98
CA LYS A 217 2.76 -13.30 13.73
C LYS A 217 1.73 -13.39 14.87
N MET A 218 1.27 -12.27 15.41
CA MET A 218 0.25 -12.24 16.49
C MET A 218 -1.18 -12.19 15.96
N THR A 219 -1.41 -11.70 14.73
CA THR A 219 -2.76 -11.49 14.18
C THR A 219 -3.65 -12.74 14.13
N PRO A 220 -3.16 -13.99 13.88
CA PRO A 220 -4.00 -15.18 13.95
C PRO A 220 -4.51 -15.48 15.37
N LYS A 221 -3.75 -15.11 16.40
CA LYS A 221 -4.19 -15.28 17.81
C LYS A 221 -5.32 -14.32 18.16
N MET A 222 -5.29 -13.12 17.53
CA MET A 222 -6.32 -12.08 17.71
C MET A 222 -7.55 -12.29 16.80
N GLY A 223 -7.53 -13.32 15.93
CA GLY A 223 -8.61 -13.60 15.00
C GLY A 223 -8.68 -12.61 13.83
N TYR A 224 -7.58 -11.95 13.51
CA TYR A 224 -7.49 -11.09 12.34
C TYR A 224 -7.18 -11.94 11.09
N LEU A 225 -6.07 -12.65 11.07
CA LEU A 225 -5.75 -13.60 9.99
C LEU A 225 -6.27 -15.01 10.32
N PRO A 226 -6.70 -15.82 9.32
CA PRO A 226 -7.12 -17.19 9.53
C PRO A 226 -5.96 -18.18 9.74
N GLY A 227 -4.73 -17.75 9.51
CA GLY A 227 -3.49 -18.50 9.65
C GLY A 227 -2.27 -17.60 9.64
N GLN A 228 -1.08 -18.18 9.72
CA GLN A 228 0.17 -17.42 9.60
C GLN A 228 0.41 -16.98 8.17
N MET A 229 0.98 -15.78 8.01
CA MET A 229 1.46 -15.25 6.73
C MET A 229 2.48 -16.21 6.10
N PRO A 230 2.49 -16.38 4.77
CA PRO A 230 3.48 -17.22 4.09
C PRO A 230 4.91 -16.72 4.26
N HIS A 231 5.09 -15.39 4.33
CA HIS A 231 6.40 -14.74 4.41
C HIS A 231 6.35 -13.54 5.34
N GLY A 232 7.49 -13.23 5.99
CA GLY A 232 7.72 -11.98 6.69
C GLY A 232 8.25 -10.90 5.73
N LEU A 233 7.72 -9.69 5.82
CA LEU A 233 8.13 -8.55 4.98
C LEU A 233 9.39 -7.86 5.53
N SER A 234 9.34 -7.47 6.80
CA SER A 234 10.39 -6.69 7.45
C SER A 234 11.73 -7.45 7.48
N GLU A 235 11.69 -8.75 7.81
CA GLU A 235 12.89 -9.59 7.83
C GLU A 235 13.49 -9.73 6.42
N LYS A 236 12.64 -9.89 5.39
CA LYS A 236 13.10 -10.02 4.00
C LYS A 236 13.75 -8.74 3.48
N LEU A 237 13.17 -7.57 3.78
CA LEU A 237 13.78 -6.28 3.42
C LEU A 237 15.12 -6.07 4.14
N LYS A 238 15.20 -6.39 5.44
CA LYS A 238 16.45 -6.32 6.22
C LYS A 238 17.53 -7.23 5.66
N SER A 239 17.18 -8.45 5.26
CA SER A 239 18.16 -9.40 4.68
C SER A 239 18.76 -8.90 3.37
N LEU A 240 18.04 -8.03 2.63
CA LEU A 240 18.51 -7.34 1.43
C LEU A 240 19.30 -6.05 1.75
N GLY A 241 19.45 -5.71 3.02
CA GLY A 241 20.21 -4.55 3.47
C GLY A 241 19.42 -3.27 3.66
N ALA A 242 18.08 -3.33 3.73
CA ALA A 242 17.27 -2.18 4.16
C ALA A 242 17.39 -1.92 5.67
N ASN A 243 17.29 -0.65 6.07
CA ASN A 243 17.29 -0.22 7.47
C ASN A 243 15.84 0.07 7.92
N VAL A 244 15.15 -0.94 8.44
CA VAL A 244 13.79 -0.76 8.98
C VAL A 244 13.85 -0.01 10.30
N VAL A 245 13.19 1.16 10.38
CA VAL A 245 13.32 2.11 11.50
C VAL A 245 12.30 1.89 12.62
N ASN A 246 11.23 1.14 12.38
CA ASN A 246 10.18 0.89 13.36
C ASN A 246 10.12 -0.58 13.78
N THR A 247 9.57 -0.81 14.98
CA THR A 247 9.29 -2.15 15.54
C THR A 247 7.81 -2.35 15.89
N LYS A 248 7.02 -1.27 15.78
CA LYS A 248 5.58 -1.25 16.08
C LYS A 248 4.78 -0.87 14.85
N ALA A 249 3.54 -1.35 14.77
CA ALA A 249 2.55 -0.89 13.80
C ALA A 249 1.89 0.41 14.33
N ASP A 250 2.62 1.51 14.23
CA ASP A 250 2.23 2.84 14.72
C ASP A 250 2.18 3.86 13.58
N ASN A 251 2.17 5.14 13.93
CA ASN A 251 2.14 6.25 12.99
C ASN A 251 3.53 6.68 12.48
N THR A 252 4.57 5.86 12.67
CA THR A 252 5.91 6.17 12.19
C THR A 252 5.92 6.36 10.67
N VAL A 253 6.50 7.47 10.23
CA VAL A 253 6.82 7.76 8.83
C VAL A 253 8.32 7.97 8.68
N CYS A 254 8.85 7.64 7.51
CA CYS A 254 10.27 7.78 7.20
C CYS A 254 10.44 8.35 5.79
N ILE A 255 11.38 9.26 5.64
CA ILE A 255 11.88 9.71 4.35
C ILE A 255 13.38 9.48 4.31
N ASP A 256 13.86 8.83 3.26
CA ASP A 256 15.27 8.69 2.98
C ASP A 256 15.50 8.80 1.46
N ARG A 257 16.26 9.82 1.06
CA ARG A 257 16.46 10.15 -0.36
C ARG A 257 15.10 10.32 -1.08
N LYS A 258 14.80 9.49 -2.08
CA LYS A 258 13.52 9.52 -2.82
C LYS A 258 12.51 8.47 -2.37
N LEU A 259 12.70 7.87 -1.19
CA LEU A 259 11.76 6.90 -0.60
C LEU A 259 11.03 7.51 0.60
N ILE A 260 9.70 7.47 0.58
CA ILE A 260 8.83 7.94 1.66
C ILE A 260 7.97 6.75 2.10
N THR A 261 8.03 6.37 3.37
CA THR A 261 7.32 5.18 3.86
C THR A 261 6.57 5.44 5.16
N GLY A 262 5.52 4.66 5.40
CA GLY A 262 4.74 4.64 6.63
C GLY A 262 4.58 3.23 7.20
N ALA A 263 4.51 3.10 8.52
CA ALA A 263 4.57 1.81 9.21
C ALA A 263 3.26 1.01 9.19
N SER A 264 2.10 1.67 9.16
CA SER A 264 0.80 1.01 9.34
C SER A 264 -0.35 1.94 8.91
N PRO A 265 -1.62 1.50 8.95
CA PRO A 265 -2.77 2.37 8.70
C PRO A 265 -2.79 3.64 9.56
N LEU A 266 -2.23 3.59 10.77
CA LEU A 266 -2.12 4.75 11.66
C LEU A 266 -1.16 5.84 11.12
N ALA A 267 -0.27 5.49 10.19
CA ALA A 267 0.64 6.43 9.56
C ALA A 267 0.04 7.15 8.34
N SER A 268 -1.16 6.76 7.87
CA SER A 268 -1.72 7.21 6.59
C SER A 268 -1.82 8.74 6.47
N ASN A 269 -2.33 9.40 7.51
CA ASN A 269 -2.49 10.85 7.53
C ASN A 269 -1.12 11.57 7.53
N GLN A 270 -0.17 11.10 8.36
CA GLN A 270 1.17 11.68 8.41
C GLN A 270 1.97 11.42 7.12
N LEU A 271 1.83 10.21 6.54
CA LEU A 271 2.46 9.88 5.26
C LEU A 271 1.97 10.79 4.14
N GLY A 272 0.65 10.99 4.04
CA GLY A 272 0.06 11.88 3.05
C GLY A 272 0.57 13.31 3.17
N LYS A 273 0.61 13.85 4.39
CA LYS A 273 1.18 15.19 4.66
C LYS A 273 2.66 15.27 4.30
N LEU A 274 3.45 14.29 4.72
CA LEU A 274 4.89 14.24 4.42
C LEU A 274 5.13 14.17 2.91
N ALA A 275 4.41 13.29 2.21
CA ALA A 275 4.53 13.13 0.76
C ALA A 275 4.14 14.40 0.01
N ALA A 276 2.97 14.98 0.30
CA ALA A 276 2.50 16.21 -0.34
C ALA A 276 3.50 17.35 -0.17
N ASN A 277 3.94 17.62 1.07
CA ASN A 277 4.91 18.68 1.35
C ASN A 277 6.28 18.42 0.71
N THR A 278 6.70 17.15 0.62
CA THR A 278 7.98 16.80 -0.01
C THR A 278 7.93 17.01 -1.52
N LEU A 279 6.86 16.56 -2.17
CA LEU A 279 6.68 16.74 -3.61
C LEU A 279 6.54 18.20 -4.02
N LEU A 280 5.85 19.02 -3.22
CA LEU A 280 5.73 20.47 -3.45
C LEU A 280 7.07 21.21 -3.36
N LYS A 281 8.00 20.75 -2.51
CA LYS A 281 9.33 21.36 -2.35
C LYS A 281 10.36 20.88 -3.37
N ALA A 282 10.18 19.70 -3.92
CA ALA A 282 11.15 19.05 -4.79
C ALA A 282 11.01 19.43 -6.27
N ASN A 283 9.94 20.10 -6.61
CA ASN A 283 9.55 20.53 -7.96
C ASN A 283 9.26 22.05 -7.92
#